data_1db34e3c5ecd8bc80c05d6e84adeae32
#
_entry.id   1db34e3c5ecd8bc80c05d6e84adeae32
#
_cell.length_a   1.000
_cell.length_b   1.000
_cell.length_c   1.000
_cell.angle_alpha   90.00
_cell.angle_beta   90.00
_cell.angle_gamma   90.00
#
_symmetry.space_group_name_H-M   'P 1'
#
loop_
_entity.id
_entity.type
_entity.pdbx_description
1 polymer ?
#
loop_
_entity_poly.entity_id
_entity_poly.type
_entity_poly.pdbx_seq_one_letter_code
_entity_poly.pdbx_strand_id
1 'polypeptide(L)'
;MRSVAVALAFCVLSSAALAGPKCTSEPKDKWMTEADMKSKIASLGYKYKVFKVTTGNCYEIYGQDSAGKRIEVYFHPISGKVVEEHKS
;
A
#
# COMPACT_ATOMS: atom_id res chain seq x y z
N MET A 1 17.64 -9.40 42.72
CA MET A 1 17.37 -9.41 42.23
C MET A 1 16.91 -9.23 41.44
N ARG A 2 16.76 -9.30 40.97
CA ARG A 2 16.38 -9.26 40.33
C ARG A 2 15.88 -8.94 39.44
N SER A 3 15.59 -8.89 38.76
CA SER A 3 15.16 -8.73 38.03
C SER A 3 14.97 -8.47 37.10
N VAL A 4 14.64 -8.46 36.45
CA VAL A 4 14.45 -8.28 35.65
C VAL A 4 14.20 -8.19 34.58
N ALA A 5 14.11 -8.17 33.99
CA ALA A 5 13.99 -8.31 32.99
C ALA A 5 13.21 -8.06 32.17
N VAL A 6 12.83 -8.25 31.75
CA VAL A 6 12.05 -8.04 31.12
C VAL A 6 11.89 -7.49 30.02
N ALA A 7 11.66 -7.04 29.75
CA ALA A 7 11.54 -6.40 28.81
C ALA A 7 11.50 -6.73 27.58
N LEU A 8 11.48 -6.94 27.15
CA LEU A 8 11.59 -7.22 26.09
C LEU A 8 10.68 -7.35 25.21
N ALA A 9 10.37 -7.63 25.07
CA ALA A 9 9.47 -7.91 24.34
C ALA A 9 9.04 -7.12 23.34
N PHE A 10 8.51 -6.66 23.20
CA PHE A 10 7.96 -5.86 22.47
C PHE A 10 8.28 -5.45 21.23
N CYS A 11 9.08 -5.42 20.93
CA CYS A 11 9.40 -4.86 19.77
C CYS A 11 8.79 -5.48 18.59
N VAL A 12 8.32 -6.57 18.68
CA VAL A 12 7.85 -7.12 17.60
C VAL A 12 6.81 -6.58 16.90
N LEU A 13 6.08 -5.91 17.46
CA LEU A 13 5.02 -5.41 16.87
C LEU A 13 5.12 -4.56 15.76
N SER A 14 6.02 -3.79 15.68
CA SER A 14 6.02 -2.77 14.71
C SER A 14 6.07 -3.28 13.31
N SER A 15 6.56 -4.44 13.06
CA SER A 15 6.67 -4.85 11.70
C SER A 15 5.36 -5.12 11.06
N ALA A 16 4.37 -5.50 11.81
CA ALA A 16 3.08 -5.74 11.23
C ALA A 16 2.49 -4.49 10.66
N ALA A 17 2.74 -3.38 11.29
CA ALA A 17 2.15 -2.15 10.86
C ALA A 17 2.69 -1.69 9.53
N LEU A 18 3.86 -2.17 9.12
CA LEU A 18 4.46 -1.74 7.90
C LEU A 18 4.00 -2.54 6.69
N ALA A 19 3.21 -3.56 6.90
CA ALA A 19 2.83 -4.43 5.81
C ALA A 19 1.77 -3.84 4.89
N GLY A 20 1.05 -2.84 5.33
CA GLY A 20 -0.02 -2.27 4.56
C GLY A 20 -1.27 -3.14 4.55
N PRO A 21 -2.27 -2.76 3.78
CA PRO A 21 -3.51 -3.51 3.75
C PRO A 21 -3.41 -4.78 2.92
N LYS A 22 -4.36 -5.68 3.14
CA LYS A 22 -4.53 -6.81 2.29
C LYS A 22 -5.66 -6.48 1.36
N CYS A 23 -5.44 -6.58 0.06
CA CYS A 23 -6.45 -6.22 -0.90
C CYS A 23 -7.24 -7.42 -1.39
N THR A 24 -6.58 -8.52 -1.70
CA THR A 24 -7.30 -9.66 -2.26
C THR A 24 -6.48 -10.93 -2.10
N SER A 25 -7.14 -12.07 -2.12
CA SER A 25 -6.49 -13.36 -2.23
C SER A 25 -6.70 -13.98 -3.61
N GLU A 26 -7.35 -13.26 -4.52
CA GLU A 26 -7.57 -13.77 -5.88
C GLU A 26 -6.25 -13.82 -6.65
N PRO A 27 -6.11 -14.79 -7.53
CA PRO A 27 -4.88 -14.90 -8.31
C PRO A 27 -4.75 -13.75 -9.31
N LYS A 28 -3.54 -13.50 -9.74
CA LYS A 28 -3.24 -12.34 -10.58
C LYS A 28 -3.98 -12.33 -11.91
N ASP A 29 -4.41 -13.47 -12.41
CA ASP A 29 -5.16 -13.49 -13.66
C ASP A 29 -6.54 -12.84 -13.54
N LYS A 30 -6.98 -12.56 -12.31
CA LYS A 30 -8.23 -11.85 -12.09
C LYS A 30 -8.02 -10.35 -11.94
N TRP A 31 -6.79 -9.89 -11.91
CA TRP A 31 -6.49 -8.48 -11.64
C TRP A 31 -6.53 -7.67 -12.92
N MET A 32 -6.74 -6.36 -12.75
CA MET A 32 -6.51 -5.43 -13.84
C MET A 32 -5.05 -5.54 -14.26
N THR A 33 -4.79 -5.36 -15.54
CA THR A 33 -3.39 -5.31 -15.99
C THR A 33 -2.74 -4.07 -15.40
N GLU A 34 -1.43 -4.08 -15.33
CA GLU A 34 -0.72 -2.90 -14.86
C GLU A 34 -1.02 -1.69 -15.74
N ALA A 35 -1.13 -1.90 -17.05
CA ALA A 35 -1.41 -0.80 -17.96
C ALA A 35 -2.76 -0.18 -17.65
N ASP A 36 -3.78 -1.01 -17.41
CA ASP A 36 -5.10 -0.50 -17.08
C ASP A 36 -5.10 0.19 -15.73
N MET A 37 -4.41 -0.36 -14.75
CA MET A 37 -4.33 0.26 -13.45
C MET A 37 -3.62 1.62 -13.54
N LYS A 38 -2.54 1.70 -14.30
CA LYS A 38 -1.80 2.96 -14.45
C LYS A 38 -2.67 4.02 -15.12
N SER A 39 -3.48 3.60 -16.08
CA SER A 39 -4.41 4.51 -16.72
C SER A 39 -5.43 5.03 -15.72
N LYS A 40 -5.94 4.16 -14.88
CA LYS A 40 -6.89 4.56 -13.86
C LYS A 40 -6.28 5.50 -12.86
N ILE A 41 -5.06 5.22 -12.41
CA ILE A 41 -4.34 6.07 -11.46
C ILE A 41 -4.17 7.48 -12.06
N ALA A 42 -3.79 7.55 -13.32
CA ALA A 42 -3.64 8.84 -13.99
C ALA A 42 -4.97 9.60 -14.05
N SER A 43 -6.05 8.89 -14.31
CA SER A 43 -7.37 9.52 -14.39
C SER A 43 -7.82 10.08 -13.06
N LEU A 44 -7.29 9.58 -11.95
CA LEU A 44 -7.60 10.09 -10.63
C LEU A 44 -6.74 11.29 -10.24
N GLY A 45 -5.82 11.67 -11.10
CA GLY A 45 -4.99 12.85 -10.86
C GLY A 45 -3.70 12.60 -10.13
N TYR A 46 -3.35 11.35 -9.88
CA TYR A 46 -2.10 11.02 -9.20
C TYR A 46 -0.93 11.01 -10.18
N LYS A 47 0.22 11.43 -9.68
CA LYS A 47 1.51 11.26 -10.36
C LYS A 47 2.38 10.45 -9.43
N TYR A 48 3.21 9.57 -9.97
CA TYR A 48 3.99 8.71 -9.09
C TYR A 48 5.35 8.39 -9.67
N LYS A 49 6.28 8.04 -8.80
CA LYS A 49 7.61 7.59 -9.16
C LYS A 49 7.76 6.11 -8.92
N VAL A 50 6.97 5.54 -8.04
CA VAL A 50 7.02 4.12 -7.71
C VAL A 50 5.66 3.52 -7.91
N PHE A 51 5.61 2.40 -8.59
CA PHE A 51 4.41 1.60 -8.77
C PHE A 51 4.82 0.16 -8.48
N LYS A 52 4.12 -0.49 -7.58
CA LYS A 52 4.51 -1.85 -7.21
C LYS A 52 3.33 -2.68 -6.73
N VAL A 53 3.54 -3.99 -6.67
CA VAL A 53 2.59 -4.93 -6.09
C VAL A 53 3.07 -5.20 -4.66
N THR A 54 2.18 -5.13 -3.70
CA THR A 54 2.54 -5.33 -2.30
C THR A 54 2.38 -6.78 -1.89
N THR A 55 2.90 -7.13 -0.72
CA THR A 55 2.72 -8.47 -0.18
C THR A 55 1.27 -8.74 0.14
N GLY A 56 0.47 -7.71 0.38
CA GLY A 56 -0.97 -7.88 0.60
C GLY A 56 -1.77 -7.92 -0.69
N ASN A 57 -1.10 -7.99 -1.83
CA ASN A 57 -1.74 -8.07 -3.12
C ASN A 57 -2.56 -6.83 -3.47
N CYS A 58 -1.97 -5.68 -3.19
CA CYS A 58 -2.48 -4.40 -3.66
C CYS A 58 -1.56 -3.87 -4.74
N TYR A 59 -2.06 -2.97 -5.58
CA TYR A 59 -1.16 -2.12 -6.33
C TYR A 59 -0.91 -0.88 -5.46
N GLU A 60 0.32 -0.45 -5.41
CA GLU A 60 0.67 0.69 -4.56
C GLU A 60 1.49 1.70 -5.32
N ILE A 61 1.27 2.99 -5.06
CA ILE A 61 2.10 4.06 -5.61
C ILE A 61 2.65 4.93 -4.50
N TYR A 62 3.81 5.51 -4.80
CA TYR A 62 4.38 6.60 -4.01
C TYR A 62 4.49 7.76 -4.97
N GLY A 63 3.88 8.86 -4.66
CA GLY A 63 3.90 10.01 -5.54
C GLY A 63 3.24 11.23 -4.96
N GLN A 64 2.43 11.89 -5.79
CA GLN A 64 1.75 13.11 -5.40
C GLN A 64 0.32 13.09 -5.89
N ASP A 65 -0.56 13.73 -5.16
CA ASP A 65 -1.95 13.91 -5.61
C ASP A 65 -2.02 15.14 -6.52
N SER A 66 -3.21 15.48 -6.99
CA SER A 66 -3.39 16.59 -7.91
C SER A 66 -3.05 17.94 -7.29
N ALA A 67 -3.02 18.02 -5.98
CA ALA A 67 -2.64 19.25 -5.28
C ALA A 67 -1.14 19.31 -4.99
N GLY A 68 -0.39 18.30 -5.43
CA GLY A 68 1.05 18.26 -5.21
C GLY A 68 1.45 17.70 -3.87
N LYS A 69 0.50 17.17 -3.09
CA LYS A 69 0.84 16.61 -1.81
C LYS A 69 1.42 15.23 -1.96
N ARG A 70 2.44 14.92 -1.20
CA ARG A 70 3.07 13.61 -1.24
C ARG A 70 2.10 12.57 -0.70
N ILE A 71 1.96 11.47 -1.41
CA ILE A 71 1.03 10.42 -1.02
C ILE A 71 1.62 9.04 -1.19
N GLU A 72 1.04 8.12 -0.46
CA GLU A 72 1.24 6.70 -0.61
C GLU A 72 -0.16 6.11 -0.71
N VAL A 73 -0.49 5.46 -1.80
CA VAL A 73 -1.86 5.00 -2.05
C VAL A 73 -1.85 3.55 -2.44
N TYR A 74 -2.79 2.79 -1.88
CA TYR A 74 -2.99 1.38 -2.18
C TYR A 74 -4.30 1.23 -2.92
N PHE A 75 -4.27 0.48 -4.00
CA PHE A 75 -5.44 0.26 -4.84
C PHE A 75 -5.81 -1.21 -4.88
N HIS A 76 -7.09 -1.49 -4.87
CA HIS A 76 -7.57 -2.85 -5.04
C HIS A 76 -7.27 -3.28 -6.47
N PRO A 77 -6.58 -4.41 -6.65
CA PRO A 77 -6.11 -4.76 -7.99
C PRO A 77 -7.20 -5.20 -8.95
N ILE A 78 -8.37 -5.55 -8.46
CA ILE A 78 -9.45 -6.00 -9.31
C ILE A 78 -10.38 -4.84 -9.65
N SER A 79 -10.78 -4.06 -8.65
CA SER A 79 -11.72 -2.97 -8.88
C SER A 79 -11.06 -1.64 -9.22
N GLY A 80 -9.77 -1.49 -8.87
CA GLY A 80 -9.08 -0.23 -9.03
C GLY A 80 -9.44 0.82 -8.01
N LYS A 81 -10.20 0.46 -7.00
CA LYS A 81 -10.61 1.45 -5.99
C LYS A 81 -9.49 1.71 -4.99
N VAL A 82 -9.41 2.92 -4.49
CA VAL A 82 -8.48 3.26 -3.43
C VAL A 82 -8.90 2.53 -2.17
N VAL A 83 -7.97 1.77 -1.59
CA VAL A 83 -8.20 1.04 -0.36
C VAL A 83 -7.68 1.84 0.82
N GLU A 84 -6.54 2.49 0.64
CA GLU A 84 -5.92 3.24 1.73
C GLU A 84 -5.04 4.31 1.13
N GLU A 85 -5.06 5.49 1.72
CA GLU A 85 -4.25 6.61 1.24
C GLU A 85 -3.62 7.32 2.43
N HIS A 86 -2.33 7.57 2.36
CA HIS A 86 -1.60 8.33 3.37
C HIS A 86 -1.01 9.57 2.74
N LYS A 87 -1.25 10.72 3.33
CA LYS A 87 -0.69 11.98 2.87
C LYS A 87 0.33 12.49 3.89
N SER A 88 1.40 13.06 3.39
CA SER A 88 2.44 13.62 4.28
C SER A 88 2.31 15.12 4.43
#